data_af029e68796c92709e29e12046861ba1
#
_entry.id   af029e68796c92709e29e12046861ba1
#
_cell.length_a   1.000
_cell.length_b   1.000
_cell.length_c   1.000
_cell.angle_alpha   90.00
_cell.angle_beta   90.00
_cell.angle_gamma   90.00
#
_symmetry.space_group_name_H-M   'P 1'
#
loop_
_entity.id
_entity.type
_entity.pdbx_description
1 polymer ?
#
loop_
_entity_poly.entity_id
_entity_poly.type
_entity_poly.pdbx_seq_one_letter_code
_entity_poly.pdbx_strand_id
1 'polypeptide(L)' 'MWHLVQQDPGELVHLGTYEDYDRAKFVLMNKQRFNSHCFYEILHSSDLVDLNHSSTN' A
#
# COMPACT_ATOMS: atom_id res chain seq x y z
N MET A 1 -0.38 -4.46 -10.79
CA MET A 1 -1.42 -3.91 -9.91
C MET A 1 -0.83 -3.20 -8.72
N TRP A 2 -1.49 -2.17 -8.26
CA TRP A 2 -0.99 -1.36 -7.15
C TRP A 2 -1.81 -1.62 -5.90
N HIS A 3 -1.14 -1.77 -4.77
CA HIS A 3 -1.79 -2.06 -3.49
C HIS A 3 -1.62 -0.88 -2.56
N LEU A 4 -2.73 -0.41 -2.01
CA LEU A 4 -2.72 0.65 -1.01
C LEU A 4 -2.72 0.01 0.37
N VAL A 5 -1.72 0.34 1.18
CA VAL A 5 -1.60 -0.19 2.52
C VAL A 5 -1.47 0.93 3.53
N GLN A 6 -1.93 0.67 4.73
CA GLN A 6 -1.80 1.55 5.87
C GLN A 6 -0.77 0.97 6.82
N GLN A 7 0.20 1.79 7.21
CA GLN A 7 1.25 1.34 8.13
C GLN A 7 0.83 1.67 9.56
N ASP A 8 0.34 0.68 10.27
CA ASP A 8 0.04 0.78 11.68
C ASP A 8 1.21 0.24 12.50
N PRO A 9 1.38 0.72 13.73
CA PRO A 9 2.41 0.13 14.60
C PRO A 9 2.21 -1.37 14.73
N GLY A 10 3.17 -2.13 14.22
CA GLY A 10 3.16 -3.58 14.35
C GLY A 10 2.54 -4.35 13.20
N GLU A 11 1.86 -3.68 12.25
CA GLU A 11 1.29 -4.41 11.11
C GLU A 11 0.99 -3.51 9.93
N LEU A 12 0.83 -4.15 8.76
CA LEU A 12 0.38 -3.49 7.55
C LEU A 12 -1.07 -3.88 7.29
N VAL A 13 -1.91 -2.90 7.03
CA VAL A 13 -3.32 -3.15 6.72
C VAL A 13 -3.55 -2.88 5.24
N HIS A 14 -3.99 -3.90 4.51
CA HIS A 14 -4.29 -3.78 3.09
C HIS A 14 -5.65 -3.11 2.91
N LEU A 15 -5.67 -1.96 2.24
CA LEU A 15 -6.88 -1.18 2.07
C LEU A 15 -7.56 -1.37 0.72
N GLY A 16 -6.79 -1.63 -0.33
CA GLY A 16 -7.38 -1.81 -1.64
C GLY A 16 -6.35 -2.10 -2.71
N THR A 17 -6.85 -2.45 -3.90
CA THR A 17 -6.03 -2.78 -5.05
C THR A 17 -6.49 -1.95 -6.24
N TYR A 18 -5.56 -1.41 -7.01
CA TYR A 18 -5.86 -0.52 -8.12
C TYR A 18 -5.01 -0.88 -9.33
N GLU A 19 -5.59 -0.75 -10.51
CA GLU A 19 -4.86 -1.03 -11.75
C GLU A 19 -3.90 0.08 -12.12
N ASP A 20 -4.26 1.33 -11.80
CA ASP A 20 -3.46 2.50 -12.13
C ASP A 20 -2.82 3.10 -10.88
N TYR A 21 -1.56 3.48 -11.01
CA TYR A 21 -0.84 4.14 -9.93
C TYR A 21 -1.52 5.46 -9.54
N ASP A 22 -1.93 6.23 -10.54
CA ASP A 22 -2.57 7.52 -10.30
C ASP A 22 -3.85 7.36 -9.49
N ARG A 23 -4.58 6.29 -9.75
CA ARG A 23 -5.81 5.99 -9.02
C ARG A 23 -5.50 5.67 -7.56
N ALA A 24 -4.51 4.83 -7.34
CA ALA A 24 -4.08 4.49 -5.99
C ALA A 24 -3.60 5.72 -5.23
N LYS A 25 -2.83 6.56 -5.90
CA LYS A 25 -2.32 7.79 -5.31
C LYS A 25 -3.44 8.75 -4.95
N PHE A 26 -4.45 8.85 -5.80
CA PHE A 26 -5.61 9.71 -5.53
C PHE A 26 -6.31 9.27 -4.25
N VAL A 27 -6.53 7.97 -4.11
CA VAL A 27 -7.18 7.43 -2.92
C VAL A 27 -6.30 7.62 -1.68
N LEU A 28 -4.99 7.42 -1.83
CA LEU A 28 -4.05 7.63 -0.74
C LEU A 28 -4.10 9.07 -0.25
N MET A 29 -4.10 10.02 -1.16
CA MET A 29 -4.12 11.43 -0.79
C MET A 29 -5.42 11.80 -0.06
N ASN A 30 -6.54 11.24 -0.50
CA ASN A 30 -7.81 11.48 0.15
C ASN A 30 -7.83 10.90 1.56
N LYS A 31 -7.33 9.69 1.72
CA LYS A 31 -7.28 9.05 3.04
C LYS A 31 -6.35 9.80 3.99
N GLN A 32 -5.20 10.22 3.49
CA GLN A 32 -4.23 10.96 4.28
C GLN A 32 -4.77 12.32 4.71
N ARG A 33 -5.60 12.93 3.86
CA ARG A 33 -6.23 14.20 4.15
C ARG A 33 -7.18 14.10 5.34
N PHE A 34 -7.92 12.98 5.44
CA PHE A 34 -8.85 12.76 6.53
C PHE A 34 -8.20 12.13 7.75
N ASN A 35 -7.11 11.39 7.54
CA ASN A 35 -6.42 10.67 8.61
C ASN A 35 -4.94 11.04 8.61
N SER A 36 -4.63 12.24 9.03
CA SER A 36 -3.26 12.74 8.98
C SER A 36 -2.32 12.02 9.94
N HIS A 37 -2.85 11.27 10.88
CA HIS A 37 -2.05 10.50 11.84
C HIS A 37 -1.60 9.17 11.28
N CYS A 38 -2.19 8.73 10.19
CA CYS A 38 -1.88 7.44 9.59
C CYS A 38 -0.89 7.60 8.45
N PHE A 39 -0.07 6.58 8.26
CA PHE A 39 0.86 6.53 7.15
C PHE A 39 0.36 5.53 6.13
N TYR A 40 0.36 5.96 4.87
CA TYR A 40 -0.10 5.12 3.76
C TYR A 40 1.02 4.93 2.77
N GLU A 41 1.03 3.79 2.10
CA GLU A 41 2.03 3.50 1.10
C GLU A 41 1.40 2.74 -0.06
N ILE A 42 1.95 2.92 -1.25
CA ILE A 42 1.50 2.22 -2.45
C ILE A 42 2.60 1.24 -2.84
N LEU A 43 2.25 -0.03 -2.91
CA LEU A 43 3.17 -1.10 -3.28
C LEU A 43 2.70 -1.75 -4.57
N HIS A 44 3.66 -2.08 -5.44
CA HIS A 44 3.36 -2.83 -6.65
C HIS A 44 3.33 -4.32 -6.35
N SER A 45 2.54 -5.07 -7.13
CA SER A 45 2.44 -6.52 -6.94
C SER A 45 3.79 -7.22 -7.06
N SER A 46 4.66 -6.73 -7.93
CA SER A 46 5.99 -7.33 -8.09
C SER A 46 6.85 -7.14 -6.84
N ASP A 47 6.66 -6.06 -6.12
CA ASP A 47 7.38 -5.82 -4.86
C ASP A 47 6.96 -6.84 -3.81
N LEU A 48 5.68 -7.15 -3.75
CA LEU A 48 5.17 -8.15 -2.82
C LEU A 48 5.69 -9.54 -3.15
N VAL A 49 5.77 -9.87 -4.44
CA VAL A 49 6.30 -11.14 -4.90
C VAL A 49 7.78 -11.25 -4.55
N ASP A 50 8.53 -10.18 -4.75
CA ASP A 50 9.95 -10.17 -4.41
C ASP A 50 10.19 -10.41 -2.94
N LEU A 51 9.37 -9.82 -2.09
CA LEU A 51 9.48 -10.03 -0.64
C LEU A 51 9.23 -11.49 -0.29
N ASN A 52 8.20 -12.08 -0.88
CA ASN A 52 7.89 -13.50 -0.65
C ASN A 52 9.00 -14.39 -1.17
N HIS A 53 9.54 -14.05 -2.33
CA HIS A 53 10.63 -14.82 -2.93
C HIS A 53 11.87 -14.78 -2.06
N SER A 54 12.19 -13.62 -1.51
CA SER A 54 13.33 -13.46 -0.62
C SER A 54 13.19 -14.31 0.63
N SER A 55 11.97 -14.42 1.14
CA SER A 55 11.73 -15.16 2.37
C SER A 55 11.84 -16.66 2.17
N THR A 56 11.70 -17.17 0.95
CA THR A 56 11.81 -18.59 0.67
C THR A 56 13.25 -19.03 0.45
N ASN A 57 14.13 -18.11 0.28
CA ASN A 57 15.55 -18.38 0.10
C ASN A 57 16.28 -18.18 1.42
#